data_c50a10b05c9a070231af52b71b208947
#
_entry.id   c50a10b05c9a070231af52b71b208947
#
_cell.length_a   1.000
_cell.length_b   1.000
_cell.length_c   1.000
_cell.angle_alpha   90.00
_cell.angle_beta   90.00
_cell.angle_gamma   90.00
#
_symmetry.space_group_name_H-M   'P 1'
#
loop_
_entity.id
_entity.type
_entity.pdbx_description
1 polymer ?
#
loop_
_entity_poly.entity_id
_entity_poly.type
_entity_poly.pdbx_seq_one_letter_code
_entity_poly.pdbx_strand_id
1 'polypeptide(L)'
;MSPDGTGDVNIKLAPGAEENAMAVMLGDMIKTNITNNPGKVKDFNKLNGNVWLTATDAGVEMTLEFNKGSLTIHDGKYGKPIIQIATDSMTLMELANINIKMGLPYYFDKAGMEVIKKLMKKELVIKGLITHTIPLTHLTKIMSVK
;
A
#
# COMPACT_ATOMS: atom_id res chain seq x y z
N MET A 1 -7.85 23.19 2.91
CA MET A 1 -6.78 22.89 1.95
C MET A 1 -5.45 23.39 2.49
N SER A 2 -4.45 22.53 2.53
CA SER A 2 -3.16 22.90 3.08
C SER A 2 -2.30 23.60 2.01
N PRO A 3 -1.67 24.74 2.31
CA PRO A 3 -0.88 25.46 1.32
C PRO A 3 0.37 24.72 0.84
N ASP A 4 0.87 23.78 1.61
CA ASP A 4 2.06 23.00 1.27
C ASP A 4 1.73 21.75 0.44
N GLY A 5 0.46 21.47 0.21
CA GLY A 5 0.01 20.32 -0.56
C GLY A 5 0.09 18.99 0.17
N THR A 6 0.75 18.92 1.33
CA THR A 6 0.87 17.66 2.07
C THR A 6 -0.30 17.41 2.99
N GLY A 7 -0.89 18.48 3.55
CA GLY A 7 -2.07 18.36 4.39
C GLY A 7 -3.34 18.05 3.61
N ASP A 8 -3.27 18.11 2.28
CA ASP A 8 -4.42 17.89 1.42
C ASP A 8 -4.55 16.46 0.94
N VAL A 9 -3.75 15.56 1.48
CA VAL A 9 -3.83 14.15 1.11
C VAL A 9 -5.20 13.63 1.54
N ASN A 10 -6.04 13.31 0.56
CA ASN A 10 -7.41 12.88 0.80
C ASN A 10 -7.44 11.38 1.02
N ILE A 11 -7.35 10.98 2.29
CA ILE A 11 -7.43 9.58 2.71
C ILE A 11 -8.62 9.44 3.65
N LYS A 12 -9.55 8.56 3.28
CA LYS A 12 -10.76 8.35 4.08
C LYS A 12 -11.13 6.87 4.14
N LEU A 13 -11.90 6.52 5.14
CA LEU A 13 -12.46 5.19 5.30
C LEU A 13 -13.90 5.18 4.75
N ALA A 14 -14.22 4.17 3.95
CA ALA A 14 -15.60 3.96 3.52
C ALA A 14 -16.46 3.54 4.72
N PRO A 15 -17.78 3.72 4.68
CA PRO A 15 -18.65 3.29 5.78
C PRO A 15 -18.41 1.80 6.11
N GLY A 16 -18.18 1.51 7.40
CA GLY A 16 -17.88 0.17 7.88
C GLY A 16 -16.39 -0.16 7.97
N ALA A 17 -15.54 0.53 7.23
CA ALA A 17 -14.11 0.26 7.25
C ALA A 17 -13.44 0.69 8.56
N GLU A 18 -14.06 1.59 9.31
CA GLU A 18 -13.58 2.02 10.62
C GLU A 18 -13.58 0.88 11.66
N GLU A 19 -14.32 -0.19 11.40
CA GLU A 19 -14.32 -1.38 12.25
C GLU A 19 -13.20 -2.36 11.88
N ASN A 20 -12.55 -2.14 10.74
CA ASN A 20 -11.40 -2.94 10.30
C ASN A 20 -10.12 -2.27 10.80
N ALA A 21 -9.56 -2.79 11.90
CA ALA A 21 -8.39 -2.18 12.55
C ALA A 21 -7.19 -2.06 11.59
N MET A 22 -7.00 -3.03 10.70
CA MET A 22 -5.90 -2.98 9.75
C MET A 22 -6.11 -1.89 8.70
N ALA A 23 -7.36 -1.67 8.27
CA ALA A 23 -7.69 -0.59 7.35
C ALA A 23 -7.38 0.77 7.96
N VAL A 24 -7.74 0.97 9.23
CA VAL A 24 -7.44 2.20 9.97
C VAL A 24 -5.93 2.40 10.06
N MET A 25 -5.20 1.34 10.44
CA MET A 25 -3.76 1.39 10.60
C MET A 25 -3.04 1.72 9.29
N LEU A 26 -3.44 1.08 8.19
CA LEU A 26 -2.84 1.35 6.88
C LEU A 26 -3.13 2.77 6.40
N GLY A 27 -4.33 3.26 6.61
CA GLY A 27 -4.67 4.65 6.27
C GLY A 27 -3.78 5.64 7.01
N ASP A 28 -3.62 5.44 8.30
CA ASP A 28 -2.76 6.31 9.12
C ASP A 28 -1.29 6.20 8.71
N MET A 29 -0.83 5.00 8.39
CA MET A 29 0.54 4.76 7.96
C MET A 29 0.84 5.49 6.64
N ILE A 30 -0.03 5.34 5.66
CA ILE A 30 0.15 6.00 4.36
C ILE A 30 0.14 7.52 4.53
N LYS A 31 -0.81 8.04 5.30
CA LYS A 31 -0.89 9.47 5.57
C LYS A 31 0.39 9.99 6.23
N THR A 32 0.88 9.26 7.23
CA THR A 32 2.11 9.61 7.94
C THR A 32 3.32 9.58 7.01
N ASN A 33 3.42 8.54 6.18
CA ASN A 33 4.54 8.41 5.24
C ASN A 33 4.58 9.55 4.24
N ILE A 34 3.43 9.96 3.70
CA ILE A 34 3.35 11.07 2.75
C ILE A 34 3.63 12.39 3.45
N THR A 35 3.11 12.58 4.66
CA THR A 35 3.35 13.79 5.44
C THR A 35 4.82 13.97 5.78
N ASN A 36 5.50 12.88 6.17
CA ASN A 36 6.92 12.90 6.53
C ASN A 36 7.84 12.98 5.31
N ASN A 37 7.35 12.60 4.15
CA ASN A 37 8.13 12.64 2.92
C ASN A 37 7.24 13.16 1.79
N PRO A 38 7.14 14.49 1.62
CA PRO A 38 6.26 15.10 0.62
C PRO A 38 6.53 14.67 -0.82
N GLY A 39 7.73 14.15 -1.11
CA GLY A 39 8.05 13.61 -2.42
C GLY A 39 7.14 12.44 -2.82
N LYS A 40 6.58 11.74 -1.84
CA LYS A 40 5.67 10.61 -2.09
C LYS A 40 4.29 11.05 -2.57
N VAL A 41 3.95 12.33 -2.48
CA VAL A 41 2.69 12.85 -3.03
C VAL A 41 2.61 12.57 -4.53
N LYS A 42 3.73 12.65 -5.24
CA LYS A 42 3.77 12.37 -6.67
C LYS A 42 3.35 10.92 -6.96
N ASP A 43 3.84 9.97 -6.17
CA ASP A 43 3.47 8.57 -6.31
C ASP A 43 2.00 8.36 -5.97
N PHE A 44 1.53 9.00 -4.92
CA PHE A 44 0.13 8.93 -4.51
C PHE A 44 -0.80 9.45 -5.60
N ASN A 45 -0.46 10.59 -6.19
CA ASN A 45 -1.28 11.22 -7.23
C ASN A 45 -1.31 10.44 -8.55
N LYS A 46 -0.36 9.55 -8.78
CA LYS A 46 -0.32 8.73 -9.98
C LYS A 46 -1.11 7.44 -9.85
N LEU A 47 -1.48 7.05 -8.63
CA LEU A 47 -2.24 5.84 -8.41
C LEU A 47 -3.70 6.03 -8.79
N ASN A 48 -4.22 5.07 -9.59
CA ASN A 48 -5.61 5.05 -10.03
C ASN A 48 -6.04 3.60 -10.20
N GLY A 49 -6.99 3.16 -9.38
CA GLY A 49 -7.50 1.80 -9.42
C GLY A 49 -7.61 1.20 -8.03
N ASN A 50 -8.06 -0.04 -7.96
CA ASN A 50 -8.30 -0.74 -6.71
C ASN A 50 -7.18 -1.73 -6.42
N VAL A 51 -6.77 -1.78 -5.17
CA VAL A 51 -5.78 -2.75 -4.66
C VAL A 51 -6.45 -3.57 -3.58
N TRP A 52 -6.52 -4.88 -3.76
CA TRP A 52 -7.02 -5.79 -2.74
C TRP A 52 -5.87 -6.25 -1.85
N LEU A 53 -6.02 -6.09 -0.53
CA LEU A 53 -5.06 -6.56 0.46
C LEU A 53 -5.73 -7.59 1.35
N THR A 54 -5.07 -8.71 1.56
CA THR A 54 -5.56 -9.77 2.43
C THR A 54 -4.48 -10.16 3.43
N ALA A 55 -4.81 -10.08 4.71
CA ALA A 55 -3.98 -10.62 5.79
C ALA A 55 -4.52 -12.02 6.10
N THR A 56 -3.84 -13.04 5.56
CA THR A 56 -4.36 -14.41 5.58
C THR A 56 -4.42 -15.03 6.98
N ASP A 57 -3.50 -14.66 7.86
CA ASP A 57 -3.46 -15.13 9.24
C ASP A 57 -4.57 -14.54 10.10
N ALA A 58 -5.00 -13.32 9.79
CA ALA A 58 -6.04 -12.62 10.55
C ALA A 58 -7.42 -12.74 9.91
N GLY A 59 -7.51 -13.28 8.69
CA GLY A 59 -8.77 -13.35 7.96
C GLY A 59 -9.32 -11.97 7.61
N VAL A 60 -8.44 -10.98 7.42
CA VAL A 60 -8.83 -9.59 7.16
C VAL A 60 -8.60 -9.27 5.69
N GLU A 61 -9.63 -8.69 5.08
CA GLU A 61 -9.55 -8.21 3.69
C GLU A 61 -9.90 -6.74 3.63
N MET A 62 -9.25 -6.01 2.72
CA MET A 62 -9.56 -4.61 2.51
C MET A 62 -9.21 -4.21 1.08
N THR A 63 -9.79 -3.10 0.64
CA THR A 63 -9.52 -2.52 -0.68
C THR A 63 -9.03 -1.10 -0.52
N LEU A 64 -7.92 -0.80 -1.18
CA LEU A 64 -7.43 0.56 -1.32
C LEU A 64 -7.89 1.07 -2.68
N GLU A 65 -8.86 1.96 -2.67
CA GLU A 65 -9.39 2.58 -3.89
C GLU A 65 -8.68 3.91 -4.12
N PHE A 66 -7.77 3.93 -5.08
CA PHE A 66 -7.03 5.13 -5.47
C PHE A 66 -7.71 5.84 -6.63
N ASN A 67 -7.78 7.16 -6.54
CA ASN A 67 -8.34 7.99 -7.61
C ASN A 67 -7.52 9.28 -7.72
N LYS A 68 -6.30 9.16 -8.27
CA LYS A 68 -5.42 10.28 -8.63
C LYS A 68 -5.39 11.40 -7.57
N GLY A 69 -4.90 11.06 -6.39
CA GLY A 69 -4.77 12.02 -5.30
C GLY A 69 -5.80 11.82 -4.19
N SER A 70 -6.63 10.78 -4.28
CA SER A 70 -7.48 10.40 -3.17
C SER A 70 -7.40 8.89 -2.94
N LEU A 71 -7.61 8.48 -1.70
CA LEU A 71 -7.64 7.09 -1.30
C LEU A 71 -8.87 6.88 -0.42
N THR A 72 -9.68 5.90 -0.80
CA THR A 72 -10.78 5.42 0.04
C THR A 72 -10.48 3.97 0.39
N ILE A 73 -10.49 3.64 1.68
CA ILE A 73 -10.24 2.28 2.14
C ILE A 73 -11.57 1.63 2.46
N HIS A 74 -11.85 0.49 1.83
CA HIS A 74 -13.06 -0.28 2.04
C HIS A 74 -12.76 -1.53 2.86
N ASP A 75 -13.70 -1.93 3.69
CA ASP A 75 -13.67 -3.23 4.35
C ASP A 75 -14.07 -4.29 3.32
N GLY A 76 -13.26 -5.34 3.21
CA GLY A 76 -13.50 -6.40 2.23
C GLY A 76 -13.07 -6.03 0.81
N LYS A 77 -13.41 -6.90 -0.13
CA LYS A 77 -13.08 -6.71 -1.54
C LYS A 77 -14.12 -5.81 -2.20
N TYR A 78 -13.64 -4.76 -2.85
CA TYR A 78 -14.47 -3.77 -3.52
C TYR A 78 -13.97 -3.54 -4.94
N GLY A 79 -14.88 -3.52 -5.89
CA GLY A 79 -14.57 -3.23 -7.28
C GLY A 79 -13.72 -4.30 -7.95
N LYS A 80 -13.05 -3.90 -9.03
CA LYS A 80 -12.16 -4.78 -9.80
C LYS A 80 -10.71 -4.38 -9.53
N PRO A 81 -9.86 -5.29 -9.03
CA PRO A 81 -8.51 -4.91 -8.65
C PRO A 81 -7.56 -4.87 -9.83
N ILE A 82 -6.60 -3.92 -9.78
CA ILE A 82 -5.43 -3.94 -10.66
C ILE A 82 -4.27 -4.67 -9.99
N ILE A 83 -4.25 -4.69 -8.65
CA ILE A 83 -3.24 -5.38 -7.86
C ILE A 83 -3.95 -6.15 -6.74
N GLN A 84 -3.48 -7.37 -6.47
CA GLN A 84 -3.96 -8.16 -5.33
C GLN A 84 -2.74 -8.64 -4.55
N ILE A 85 -2.71 -8.37 -3.25
CA ILE A 85 -1.65 -8.81 -2.36
C ILE A 85 -2.29 -9.64 -1.23
N ALA A 86 -1.84 -10.87 -1.09
CA ALA A 86 -2.30 -11.77 -0.03
C ALA A 86 -1.08 -12.32 0.71
N THR A 87 -1.01 -12.09 2.01
CA THR A 87 0.08 -12.56 2.85
C THR A 87 -0.34 -12.43 4.32
N ASP A 88 0.53 -12.84 5.23
CA ASP A 88 0.30 -12.65 6.66
C ASP A 88 0.47 -11.18 7.06
N SER A 89 -0.06 -10.84 8.25
CA SER A 89 -0.05 -9.46 8.75
C SER A 89 1.37 -8.93 8.92
N MET A 90 2.30 -9.77 9.39
CA MET A 90 3.67 -9.35 9.60
C MET A 90 4.34 -8.97 8.28
N THR A 91 4.12 -9.74 7.24
CA THR A 91 4.70 -9.47 5.92
C THR A 91 4.14 -8.18 5.34
N LEU A 92 2.85 -7.88 5.53
CA LEU A 92 2.30 -6.59 5.12
C LEU A 92 3.03 -5.44 5.79
N MET A 93 3.38 -5.58 7.07
CA MET A 93 4.15 -4.56 7.78
C MET A 93 5.60 -4.50 7.30
N GLU A 94 6.19 -5.63 6.91
CA GLU A 94 7.54 -5.66 6.38
C GLU A 94 7.67 -4.89 5.05
N LEU A 95 6.60 -4.80 4.26
CA LEU A 95 6.61 -3.99 3.04
C LEU A 95 6.91 -2.52 3.35
N ALA A 96 6.56 -2.06 4.55
CA ALA A 96 6.86 -0.69 4.98
C ALA A 96 8.35 -0.46 5.26
N ASN A 97 9.14 -1.52 5.37
CA ASN A 97 10.58 -1.43 5.67
C ASN A 97 11.46 -1.56 4.43
N ILE A 98 10.87 -1.69 3.25
CA ILE A 98 11.65 -1.77 2.01
C ILE A 98 12.29 -0.41 1.74
N ASN A 99 13.61 -0.41 1.55
CA ASN A 99 14.34 0.80 1.23
C ASN A 99 14.01 1.28 -0.18
N ILE A 100 14.02 2.59 -0.37
CA ILE A 100 13.83 3.21 -1.68
C ILE A 100 15.16 3.76 -2.14
N LYS A 101 15.64 3.30 -3.30
CA LYS A 101 16.88 3.78 -3.89
C LYS A 101 16.62 4.24 -5.32
N MET A 102 17.04 5.46 -5.66
CA MET A 102 16.86 6.06 -6.97
C MET A 102 15.40 6.05 -7.42
N GLY A 103 14.47 6.22 -6.47
CA GLY A 103 13.04 6.23 -6.74
C GLY A 103 12.42 4.86 -6.95
N LEU A 104 13.16 3.78 -6.72
CA LEU A 104 12.66 2.41 -6.89
C LEU A 104 12.82 1.61 -5.60
N PRO A 105 11.88 0.67 -5.31
CA PRO A 105 12.05 -0.22 -4.17
C PRO A 105 13.34 -1.04 -4.29
N TYR A 106 14.07 -1.15 -3.19
CA TYR A 106 15.33 -1.88 -3.18
C TYR A 106 15.16 -3.22 -2.48
N TYR A 107 15.29 -4.31 -3.26
CA TYR A 107 15.04 -5.67 -2.76
C TYR A 107 16.30 -6.42 -2.34
N PHE A 108 17.48 -5.80 -2.46
CA PHE A 108 18.74 -6.49 -2.16
C PHE A 108 19.24 -6.27 -0.72
N ASP A 109 18.52 -5.50 0.09
CA ASP A 109 18.81 -5.43 1.51
C ASP A 109 18.06 -6.54 2.26
N LYS A 110 18.23 -6.60 3.59
CA LYS A 110 17.63 -7.65 4.41
C LYS A 110 16.10 -7.66 4.30
N ALA A 111 15.46 -6.49 4.37
CA ALA A 111 14.00 -6.42 4.31
C ALA A 111 13.49 -6.85 2.94
N GLY A 112 14.13 -6.40 1.85
CA GLY A 112 13.76 -6.78 0.49
C GLY A 112 13.96 -8.26 0.23
N MET A 113 15.04 -8.85 0.75
CA MET A 113 15.31 -10.29 0.58
C MET A 113 14.27 -11.15 1.29
N GLU A 114 13.77 -10.71 2.45
CA GLU A 114 12.69 -11.42 3.13
C GLU A 114 11.41 -11.45 2.27
N VAL A 115 11.09 -10.34 1.63
CA VAL A 115 9.94 -10.27 0.71
C VAL A 115 10.12 -11.23 -0.45
N ILE A 116 11.31 -11.25 -1.06
CA ILE A 116 11.62 -12.17 -2.18
C ILE A 116 11.48 -13.63 -1.74
N LYS A 117 12.00 -13.98 -0.57
CA LYS A 117 11.87 -15.34 -0.04
C LYS A 117 10.41 -15.76 0.11
N LYS A 118 9.56 -14.86 0.60
CA LYS A 118 8.14 -15.15 0.80
C LYS A 118 7.40 -15.29 -0.52
N LEU A 119 7.78 -14.52 -1.54
CA LEU A 119 7.24 -14.69 -2.89
C LEU A 119 7.59 -16.08 -3.45
N MET A 120 8.83 -16.52 -3.26
CA MET A 120 9.28 -17.84 -3.75
C MET A 120 8.60 -18.99 -3.02
N LYS A 121 8.29 -18.82 -1.74
CA LYS A 121 7.58 -19.84 -0.94
C LYS A 121 6.07 -19.75 -1.08
N LYS A 122 5.55 -18.79 -1.86
CA LYS A 122 4.12 -18.52 -2.03
C LYS A 122 3.42 -18.11 -0.74
N GLU A 123 4.18 -17.68 0.26
CA GLU A 123 3.63 -17.09 1.49
C GLU A 123 3.16 -15.65 1.25
N LEU A 124 3.70 -15.03 0.21
CA LEU A 124 3.27 -13.72 -0.27
C LEU A 124 2.87 -13.88 -1.74
N VAL A 125 1.62 -13.56 -2.04
CA VAL A 125 1.10 -13.61 -3.41
C VAL A 125 0.77 -12.19 -3.85
N ILE A 126 1.38 -11.76 -4.97
CA ILE A 126 1.11 -10.46 -5.57
C ILE A 126 0.66 -10.69 -7.00
N LYS A 127 -0.63 -10.42 -7.26
CA LYS A 127 -1.16 -10.41 -8.63
C LYS A 127 -1.07 -8.98 -9.16
N GLY A 128 -0.68 -8.84 -10.41
CA GLY A 128 -0.39 -7.53 -11.01
C GLY A 128 1.08 -7.16 -10.95
N LEU A 129 1.95 -8.07 -10.44
CA LEU A 129 3.38 -7.80 -10.31
C LEU A 129 4.04 -7.52 -11.67
N ILE A 130 3.62 -8.23 -12.71
CA ILE A 130 4.19 -8.07 -14.06
C ILE A 130 3.35 -7.09 -14.89
N THR A 131 2.02 -7.22 -14.85
CA THR A 131 1.12 -6.43 -15.69
C THR A 131 0.92 -5.01 -15.20
N HIS A 132 1.08 -4.76 -13.89
CA HIS A 132 0.88 -3.46 -13.27
C HIS A 132 2.09 -3.06 -12.43
N THR A 133 3.30 -3.20 -13.01
CA THR A 133 4.56 -2.92 -12.29
C THR A 133 4.66 -1.46 -11.86
N ILE A 134 4.24 -0.51 -12.70
CA ILE A 134 4.32 0.92 -12.37
C ILE A 134 3.39 1.27 -11.21
N PRO A 135 2.09 0.91 -11.22
CA PRO A 135 1.25 1.13 -10.04
C PRO A 135 1.77 0.43 -8.79
N LEU A 136 2.30 -0.78 -8.93
CA LEU A 136 2.86 -1.52 -7.78
C LEU A 136 4.06 -0.79 -7.19
N THR A 137 4.91 -0.20 -8.02
CA THR A 137 6.05 0.60 -7.57
C THR A 137 5.57 1.81 -6.78
N HIS A 138 4.58 2.55 -7.29
CA HIS A 138 4.04 3.71 -6.58
C HIS A 138 3.41 3.30 -5.25
N LEU A 139 2.66 2.20 -5.24
CA LEU A 139 2.04 1.68 -4.02
C LEU A 139 3.10 1.34 -2.97
N THR A 140 4.15 0.62 -3.36
CA THR A 140 5.23 0.24 -2.44
C THR A 140 5.89 1.48 -1.85
N LYS A 141 6.10 2.51 -2.66
CA LYS A 141 6.74 3.74 -2.19
C LYS A 141 5.90 4.49 -1.17
N ILE A 142 4.58 4.57 -1.35
CA ILE A 142 3.73 5.24 -0.35
C ILE A 142 3.52 4.41 0.90
N MET A 143 3.65 3.09 0.82
CA MET A 143 3.55 2.22 1.99
C MET A 143 4.85 2.17 2.79
N SER A 144 5.97 2.49 2.17
CA SER A 144 7.27 2.45 2.84
C SER A 144 7.45 3.66 3.74
N VAL A 145 7.97 3.43 4.96
CA VAL A 145 8.32 4.50 5.90
C VAL A 145 9.66 5.17 5.50
N LYS A 146 10.34 4.65 4.54
CA LYS A 146 11.62 5.14 4.05
C LYS A 146 11.43 5.82 2.70
#